data_d6ff3b8cc4a237bf51cb8451bb79463f
#
_entry.id   d6ff3b8cc4a237bf51cb8451bb79463f
#
_cell.length_a   1.000
_cell.length_b   1.000
_cell.length_c   1.000
_cell.angle_alpha   90.00
_cell.angle_beta   90.00
_cell.angle_gamma   90.00
#
_symmetry.space_group_name_H-M   'P 1'
#
loop_
_entity.id
_entity.type
_entity.pdbx_description
1 polymer ?
#
loop_
_entity_poly.entity_id
_entity_poly.type
_entity_poly.pdbx_seq_one_letter_code
_entity_poly.pdbx_strand_id
1 'polypeptide(L)'
;MQAELAQVRLSEAQIAQIAKEFKKEIDESYSDAFTHPYEKWEFYTEINDVAISIFYNMWAENRRYHAATYTEPEDGEDAYGVSIIDITACDGELGDVEIENEGDLDEAINGYTNVYEWS
;
A
#
# COMPACT_ATOMS: atom_id res chain seq x y z
N MET A 1 30.77 11.36 -15.17
CA MET A 1 30.73 10.54 -13.93
C MET A 1 29.36 10.68 -13.31
N GLN A 2 28.68 9.57 -13.08
CA GLN A 2 27.41 9.59 -12.37
C GLN A 2 27.68 9.49 -10.86
N ALA A 3 27.03 10.36 -10.10
CA ALA A 3 27.06 10.25 -8.66
C ALA A 3 26.11 9.12 -8.24
N GLU A 4 26.60 8.21 -7.45
CA GLU A 4 25.74 7.18 -6.87
C GLU A 4 24.94 7.79 -5.73
N LEU A 5 23.67 7.40 -5.61
CA LEU A 5 22.85 7.80 -4.48
C LEU A 5 23.34 7.09 -3.22
N ALA A 6 23.31 7.80 -2.10
CA ALA A 6 23.55 7.18 -0.81
C ALA A 6 22.49 6.11 -0.56
N GLN A 7 22.89 5.03 0.11
CA GLN A 7 21.98 3.92 0.42
C GLN A 7 21.63 3.93 1.88
N VAL A 8 20.38 3.61 2.16
CA VAL A 8 19.89 3.38 3.51
C VAL A 8 19.36 1.96 3.60
N ARG A 9 19.55 1.33 4.74
CA ARG A 9 19.05 -0.02 4.98
C ARG A 9 17.94 0.04 6.03
N LEU A 10 16.82 -0.60 5.73
CA LEU A 10 15.72 -0.72 6.69
C LEU A 10 15.89 -1.99 7.50
N SER A 11 15.65 -1.90 8.82
CA SER A 11 15.62 -3.07 9.68
C SER A 11 14.31 -3.84 9.44
N GLU A 12 14.28 -5.10 9.88
CA GLU A 12 13.05 -5.89 9.81
C GLU A 12 11.90 -5.21 10.56
N ALA A 13 12.17 -4.61 11.71
CA ALA A 13 11.18 -3.89 12.49
C ALA A 13 10.66 -2.67 11.75
N GLN A 14 11.52 -1.94 11.04
CA GLN A 14 11.13 -0.78 10.23
C GLN A 14 10.26 -1.20 9.05
N ILE A 15 10.64 -2.25 8.35
CA ILE A 15 9.85 -2.81 7.24
C ILE A 15 8.48 -3.25 7.76
N ALA A 16 8.43 -3.95 8.90
CA ALA A 16 7.17 -4.38 9.49
C ALA A 16 6.27 -3.19 9.86
N GLN A 17 6.86 -2.12 10.39
CA GLN A 17 6.13 -0.91 10.75
C GLN A 17 5.55 -0.22 9.52
N ILE A 18 6.35 -0.06 8.48
CA ILE A 18 5.91 0.53 7.22
C ILE A 18 4.79 -0.30 6.61
N ALA A 19 4.96 -1.63 6.56
CA ALA A 19 3.96 -2.53 6.01
C ALA A 19 2.65 -2.45 6.78
N LYS A 20 2.70 -2.39 8.10
CA LYS A 20 1.52 -2.26 8.95
C LYS A 20 0.76 -0.97 8.67
N GLU A 21 1.46 0.15 8.61
CA GLU A 21 0.86 1.45 8.33
C GLU A 21 0.27 1.52 6.92
N PHE A 22 1.00 0.98 5.95
CA PHE A 22 0.55 0.92 4.56
C PHE A 22 -0.74 0.11 4.43
N LYS A 23 -0.76 -1.09 5.00
CA LYS A 23 -1.93 -1.97 4.95
C LYS A 23 -3.15 -1.35 5.62
N LYS A 24 -2.92 -0.66 6.74
CA LYS A 24 -3.98 0.07 7.42
C LYS A 24 -4.57 1.16 6.53
N GLU A 25 -3.71 1.93 5.84
CA GLU A 25 -4.16 2.96 4.91
C GLU A 25 -5.00 2.35 3.79
N ILE A 26 -4.56 1.23 3.22
CA ILE A 26 -5.31 0.54 2.17
C ILE A 26 -6.66 0.07 2.70
N ASP A 27 -6.70 -0.52 3.89
CA ASP A 27 -7.96 -0.99 4.50
C ASP A 27 -8.95 0.15 4.75
N GLU A 28 -8.45 1.35 5.00
CA GLU A 28 -9.28 2.53 5.25
C GLU A 28 -9.70 3.26 3.97
N SER A 29 -8.95 3.11 2.88
CA SER A 29 -9.17 3.89 1.65
C SER A 29 -9.53 3.08 0.41
N TYR A 30 -9.66 1.75 0.52
CA TYR A 30 -9.88 0.89 -0.65
C TYR A 30 -11.13 1.29 -1.46
N SER A 31 -12.13 1.88 -0.80
CA SER A 31 -13.37 2.28 -1.48
C SER A 31 -13.13 3.30 -2.60
N ASP A 32 -12.04 4.08 -2.52
CA ASP A 32 -11.69 5.02 -3.58
C ASP A 32 -11.38 4.31 -4.89
N ALA A 33 -10.95 3.05 -4.84
CA ALA A 33 -10.68 2.26 -6.05
C ALA A 33 -11.94 1.93 -6.85
N PHE A 34 -13.12 1.96 -6.23
CA PHE A 34 -14.37 1.78 -6.96
C PHE A 34 -14.69 2.95 -7.89
N THR A 35 -14.32 4.16 -7.49
CA THR A 35 -14.60 5.38 -8.25
C THR A 35 -13.41 5.85 -9.07
N HIS A 36 -12.20 5.48 -8.68
CA HIS A 36 -10.96 5.90 -9.32
C HIS A 36 -10.06 4.71 -9.63
N PRO A 37 -10.53 3.72 -10.44
CA PRO A 37 -9.70 2.58 -10.79
C PRO A 37 -8.54 3.04 -11.67
N TYR A 38 -7.40 2.36 -11.57
CA TYR A 38 -6.19 2.60 -12.36
C TYR A 38 -5.46 3.90 -12.05
N GLU A 39 -5.89 4.69 -11.07
CA GLU A 39 -5.13 5.86 -10.65
C GLU A 39 -3.89 5.44 -9.86
N LYS A 40 -2.89 6.31 -9.90
CA LYS A 40 -1.68 6.16 -9.10
C LYS A 40 -1.87 6.88 -7.77
N TRP A 41 -1.69 6.15 -6.69
CA TRP A 41 -1.81 6.66 -5.33
C TRP A 41 -0.43 6.74 -4.70
N GLU A 42 -0.29 7.58 -3.69
CA GLU A 42 0.95 7.71 -2.94
C GLU A 42 0.70 7.51 -1.46
N PHE A 43 1.51 6.64 -0.84
CA PHE A 43 1.58 6.51 0.61
C PHE A 43 2.92 7.07 1.06
N TYR A 44 2.87 8.00 2.03
CA TYR A 44 4.05 8.69 2.54
C TYR A 44 4.27 8.33 4.00
N THR A 45 5.51 8.03 4.36
CA THR A 45 5.90 7.81 5.76
C THR A 45 7.33 8.29 6.00
N GLU A 46 7.67 8.51 7.25
CA GLU A 46 9.03 8.89 7.65
C GLU A 46 9.55 7.90 8.68
N ILE A 47 10.80 7.49 8.50
CA ILE A 47 11.51 6.62 9.43
C ILE A 47 12.94 7.14 9.59
N ASN A 48 13.32 7.56 10.81
CA ASN A 48 14.67 8.04 11.14
C ASN A 48 15.16 9.11 10.15
N ASP A 49 14.37 10.15 9.94
CA ASP A 49 14.66 11.28 9.04
C ASP A 49 14.69 10.90 7.55
N VAL A 50 14.30 9.68 7.21
CA VAL A 50 14.14 9.26 5.82
C VAL A 50 12.66 9.28 5.47
N ALA A 51 12.30 10.07 4.47
CA ALA A 51 10.95 10.12 3.92
C ALA A 51 10.82 9.06 2.84
N ILE A 52 9.81 8.21 2.94
CA ILE A 52 9.57 7.13 1.99
C ILE A 52 8.22 7.36 1.34
N SER A 53 8.20 7.37 0.01
CA SER A 53 6.97 7.45 -0.78
C SER A 53 6.78 6.15 -1.54
N ILE A 54 5.60 5.56 -1.38
CA ILE A 54 5.23 4.31 -2.04
C ILE A 54 4.10 4.64 -3.01
N PHE A 55 4.37 4.48 -4.31
CA PHE A 55 3.38 4.71 -5.35
C PHE A 55 2.75 3.38 -5.74
N TYR A 56 1.43 3.36 -5.83
CA TYR A 56 0.69 2.11 -6.04
C TYR A 56 -0.62 2.34 -6.78
N ASN A 57 -1.12 1.26 -7.37
CA ASN A 57 -2.51 1.19 -7.86
C ASN A 57 -3.31 0.31 -6.90
N MET A 58 -4.60 0.60 -6.81
CA MET A 58 -5.54 -0.23 -6.07
C MET A 58 -6.61 -0.76 -7.00
N TRP A 59 -7.08 -1.96 -6.73
CA TRP A 59 -8.30 -2.49 -7.33
C TRP A 59 -9.28 -2.83 -6.22
N ALA A 60 -10.56 -2.77 -6.54
CA ALA A 60 -11.61 -3.20 -5.61
C ALA A 60 -12.73 -3.88 -6.39
N GLU A 61 -13.31 -4.88 -5.79
CA GLU A 61 -14.37 -5.68 -6.39
C GLU A 61 -15.44 -5.92 -5.33
N ASN A 62 -16.68 -5.65 -5.69
CA ASN A 62 -17.82 -5.93 -4.84
C ASN A 62 -18.34 -7.33 -5.19
N ARG A 63 -18.32 -8.23 -4.22
CA ARG A 63 -18.78 -9.60 -4.38
C ARG A 63 -20.03 -9.80 -3.54
N ARG A 64 -21.15 -10.10 -4.21
CA ARG A 64 -22.41 -10.33 -3.54
C ARG A 64 -22.67 -11.83 -3.46
N TYR A 65 -22.80 -12.36 -2.24
CA TYR A 65 -23.07 -13.78 -2.02
C TYR A 65 -24.52 -14.11 -2.29
N HIS A 66 -25.45 -13.25 -1.83
CA HIS A 66 -26.85 -13.32 -2.24
C HIS A 66 -27.51 -11.94 -2.16
N ALA A 67 -28.48 -11.73 -3.02
CA ALA A 67 -29.23 -10.48 -3.03
C ALA A 67 -30.20 -10.42 -1.85
N ALA A 68 -30.57 -9.21 -1.43
CA ALA A 68 -31.58 -9.02 -0.41
C ALA A 68 -32.92 -9.67 -0.84
N THR A 69 -33.52 -10.39 0.10
CA THR A 69 -34.83 -11.00 -0.09
C THR A 69 -35.82 -10.41 0.91
N TYR A 70 -37.08 -10.83 0.84
CA TYR A 70 -38.12 -10.35 1.78
C TYR A 70 -37.76 -10.64 3.24
N THR A 71 -37.09 -11.76 3.51
CA THR A 71 -36.79 -12.22 4.87
C THR A 71 -35.31 -12.15 5.24
N GLU A 72 -34.42 -11.95 4.28
CA GLU A 72 -32.98 -11.96 4.49
C GLU A 72 -32.33 -10.74 3.89
N PRO A 73 -31.41 -10.08 4.63
CA PRO A 73 -30.65 -8.97 4.08
C PRO A 73 -29.64 -9.43 3.04
N GLU A 74 -29.24 -8.51 2.20
CA GLU A 74 -28.14 -8.72 1.27
C GLU A 74 -26.84 -8.89 2.04
N ASP A 75 -26.01 -9.84 1.64
CA ASP A 75 -24.67 -9.98 2.17
C ASP A 75 -23.64 -10.19 1.07
N GLY A 76 -22.40 -9.95 1.40
CA GLY A 76 -21.31 -10.05 0.46
C GLY A 76 -20.01 -9.57 1.05
N GLU A 77 -19.07 -9.27 0.17
CA GLU A 77 -17.78 -8.75 0.57
C GLU A 77 -17.24 -7.76 -0.47
N ASP A 78 -16.41 -6.83 0.00
CA ASP A 78 -15.57 -6.01 -0.87
C ASP A 78 -14.18 -6.63 -0.82
N ALA A 79 -13.68 -7.09 -1.97
CA ALA A 79 -12.33 -7.56 -2.12
C ALA A 79 -11.50 -6.44 -2.72
N TYR A 80 -10.28 -6.28 -2.27
CA TYR A 80 -9.41 -5.23 -2.77
C TYR A 80 -7.94 -5.64 -2.65
N GLY A 81 -7.10 -4.94 -3.39
CA GLY A 81 -5.68 -5.20 -3.37
C GLY A 81 -4.88 -4.09 -4.02
N VAL A 82 -3.57 -4.21 -3.93
CA VAL A 82 -2.64 -3.20 -4.43
C VAL A 82 -1.55 -3.82 -5.31
N SER A 83 -1.04 -3.01 -6.24
CA SER A 83 0.18 -3.30 -6.97
C SER A 83 1.12 -2.12 -6.79
N ILE A 84 2.35 -2.38 -6.37
CA ILE A 84 3.34 -1.33 -6.16
C ILE A 84 3.92 -0.93 -7.52
N ILE A 85 3.96 0.38 -7.78
CA ILE A 85 4.52 0.94 -9.00
C ILE A 85 5.97 1.34 -8.77
N ASP A 86 6.25 2.05 -7.68
CA ASP A 86 7.57 2.58 -7.39
C ASP A 86 7.69 2.91 -5.90
N ILE A 87 8.92 2.90 -5.41
CA ILE A 87 9.25 3.28 -4.04
C ILE A 87 10.41 4.27 -4.14
N THR A 88 10.26 5.44 -3.54
CA THR A 88 11.32 6.44 -3.49
C THR A 88 11.62 6.82 -2.05
N ALA A 89 12.83 7.30 -1.81
CA ALA A 89 13.25 7.70 -0.48
C ALA A 89 14.09 8.98 -0.55
N CYS A 90 13.96 9.81 0.46
CA CYS A 90 14.69 11.07 0.58
C CYS A 90 15.13 11.25 2.03
N ASP A 91 16.44 11.49 2.21
CA ASP A 91 17.00 11.80 3.53
C ASP A 91 17.01 13.32 3.72
N GLY A 92 16.71 13.78 4.94
CA GLY A 92 16.64 15.21 5.24
C GLY A 92 17.96 15.96 5.03
N GLU A 93 19.09 15.26 5.12
CA GLU A 93 20.42 15.86 4.92
C GLU A 93 21.02 15.53 3.56
N LEU A 94 20.85 14.28 3.10
CA LEU A 94 21.52 13.77 1.90
C LEU A 94 20.70 13.98 0.62
N GLY A 95 19.42 14.32 0.73
CA GLY A 95 18.52 14.38 -0.41
C GLY A 95 18.07 12.98 -0.83
N ASP A 96 17.92 12.74 -2.12
CA ASP A 96 17.46 11.45 -2.63
C ASP A 96 18.42 10.34 -2.24
N VAL A 97 17.87 9.25 -1.74
CA VAL A 97 18.63 8.05 -1.35
C VAL A 97 17.96 6.82 -1.90
N GLU A 98 18.69 5.72 -1.95
CA GLU A 98 18.15 4.42 -2.33
C GLU A 98 17.99 3.55 -1.09
N ILE A 99 16.94 2.77 -1.05
CA ILE A 99 16.75 1.78 -0.01
C ILE A 99 17.49 0.52 -0.45
N GLU A 100 18.56 0.16 0.26
CA GLU A 100 19.40 -0.99 -0.09
C GLU A 100 18.60 -2.27 -0.21
N ASN A 101 17.69 -2.48 0.75
CA ASN A 101 16.83 -3.67 0.79
C ASN A 101 15.38 -3.35 0.38
N GLU A 102 15.22 -2.52 -0.66
CA GLU A 102 13.91 -2.16 -1.19
C GLU A 102 13.07 -3.39 -1.57
N GLY A 103 13.72 -4.44 -2.09
CA GLY A 103 13.03 -5.67 -2.44
C GLY A 103 12.33 -6.33 -1.25
N ASP A 104 12.92 -6.23 -0.06
CA ASP A 104 12.30 -6.77 1.16
C ASP A 104 11.05 -5.98 1.54
N LEU A 105 11.09 -4.65 1.37
CA LEU A 105 9.92 -3.80 1.60
C LEU A 105 8.84 -4.09 0.55
N ASP A 106 9.22 -4.17 -0.71
CA ASP A 106 8.30 -4.49 -1.81
C ASP A 106 7.60 -5.83 -1.54
N GLU A 107 8.36 -6.85 -1.18
CA GLU A 107 7.81 -8.17 -0.88
C GLU A 107 6.80 -8.13 0.27
N ALA A 108 7.02 -7.25 1.25
CA ALA A 108 6.14 -7.12 2.40
C ALA A 108 4.78 -6.48 2.06
N ILE A 109 4.70 -5.68 1.01
CA ILE A 109 3.51 -4.87 0.70
C ILE A 109 2.91 -5.14 -0.69
N ASN A 110 3.72 -5.51 -1.67
CA ASN A 110 3.25 -5.70 -3.05
C ASN A 110 2.32 -6.90 -3.12
N GLY A 111 1.20 -6.71 -3.80
CA GLY A 111 0.20 -7.76 -3.93
C GLY A 111 -0.65 -7.96 -2.67
N TYR A 112 -0.58 -7.04 -1.72
CA TYR A 112 -1.44 -7.11 -0.53
C TYR A 112 -2.90 -7.13 -0.97
N THR A 113 -3.68 -8.07 -0.42
CA THR A 113 -5.12 -8.18 -0.66
C THR A 113 -5.82 -8.38 0.67
N ASN A 114 -7.06 -7.93 0.72
CA ASN A 114 -7.89 -8.14 1.89
C ASN A 114 -9.36 -8.11 1.47
N VAL A 115 -10.24 -8.46 2.37
CA VAL A 115 -11.68 -8.43 2.14
C VAL A 115 -12.38 -7.80 3.34
N TYR A 116 -13.43 -7.07 3.06
CA TYR A 116 -14.34 -6.53 4.06
C TYR A 116 -15.71 -7.16 3.87
N GLU A 117 -16.17 -7.93 4.85
CA GLU A 117 -17.48 -8.58 4.80
C GLU A 117 -18.55 -7.61 5.29
N TRP A 118 -19.66 -7.57 4.57
CA TRP A 118 -20.80 -6.74 4.94
C TRP A 118 -22.11 -7.52 4.83
N SER A 119 -23.08 -7.07 5.59
CA SER A 119 -24.39 -7.72 5.59
C SER A 119 -25.50 -6.69 5.86
#